data_bdedbce9fafedf1d305433d73f57082a
#
_entry.id   bdedbce9fafedf1d305433d73f57082a
#
_cell.length_a   1.000
_cell.length_b   1.000
_cell.length_c   1.000
_cell.angle_alpha   90.00
_cell.angle_beta   90.00
_cell.angle_gamma   90.00
#
_symmetry.space_group_name_H-M   'P 1'
#
loop_
_entity.id
_entity.type
_entity.pdbx_description
1 polymer ?
#
loop_
_entity_poly.entity_id
_entity_poly.type
_entity_poly.pdbx_seq_one_letter_code
_entity_poly.pdbx_strand_id
1 'polypeptide(L)'
;MNYSEIIEKTLIKAQNTIKDRYFKGNHSELDKNAFGDMQYEIDVLAEKTILKEIKKDIPGATIVSEETGIIEGNNNIFVLIDPLDGSLNSVRQIPFFSSTIAIAKGENFSDIIA
;
A
#
# COMPACT_ATOMS: atom_id res chain seq x y z
N MET A 1 -12.49 -5.15 15.62
CA MET A 1 -12.02 -5.58 14.28
C MET A 1 -10.61 -6.14 14.43
N ASN A 2 -10.37 -7.36 14.00
CA ASN A 2 -9.04 -7.94 14.05
C ASN A 2 -8.18 -7.47 12.86
N TYR A 3 -6.89 -7.79 12.86
CA TYR A 3 -5.97 -7.33 11.83
C TYR A 3 -6.31 -7.87 10.43
N SER A 4 -6.76 -9.11 10.34
CA SER A 4 -7.17 -9.68 9.06
C SER A 4 -8.37 -8.94 8.47
N GLU A 5 -9.33 -8.57 9.28
CA GLU A 5 -10.49 -7.78 8.84
C GLU A 5 -10.09 -6.36 8.41
N ILE A 6 -9.13 -5.75 9.12
CA ILE A 6 -8.59 -4.44 8.75
C ILE A 6 -7.92 -4.51 7.38
N ILE A 7 -7.07 -5.53 7.17
CA ILE A 7 -6.39 -5.74 5.89
C ILE A 7 -7.41 -5.95 4.77
N GLU A 8 -8.38 -6.82 4.96
CA GLU A 8 -9.38 -7.10 3.94
C GLU A 8 -10.16 -5.84 3.56
N LYS A 9 -10.66 -5.11 4.54
CA LYS A 9 -11.39 -3.85 4.31
C LYS A 9 -10.53 -2.85 3.55
N THR A 10 -9.28 -2.70 3.97
CA THR A 10 -8.34 -1.76 3.37
C THR A 10 -8.04 -2.13 1.92
N LEU A 11 -7.80 -3.42 1.65
CA LEU A 11 -7.52 -3.90 0.30
C LEU A 11 -8.73 -3.76 -0.63
N ILE A 12 -9.95 -3.94 -0.13
CA ILE A 12 -11.17 -3.72 -0.93
C ILE A 12 -11.26 -2.25 -1.35
N LYS A 13 -11.00 -1.32 -0.45
CA LYS A 13 -11.00 0.12 -0.77
C LYS A 13 -9.90 0.46 -1.77
N ALA A 14 -8.70 -0.06 -1.57
CA ALA A 14 -7.59 0.14 -2.50
C ALA A 14 -7.92 -0.42 -3.88
N GLN A 15 -8.48 -1.63 -3.94
CA GLN A 15 -8.90 -2.25 -5.19
C GLN A 15 -9.89 -1.37 -5.96
N ASN A 16 -10.87 -0.80 -5.28
CA ASN A 16 -11.84 0.09 -5.93
C ASN A 16 -11.18 1.34 -6.51
N THR A 17 -10.26 1.95 -5.77
CA THR A 17 -9.49 3.11 -6.23
C THR A 17 -8.63 2.74 -7.45
N ILE A 18 -7.93 1.62 -7.39
CA ILE A 18 -7.05 1.14 -8.46
C ILE A 18 -7.86 0.82 -9.72
N LYS A 19 -8.98 0.11 -9.59
CA LYS A 19 -9.86 -0.24 -10.71
C LYS A 19 -10.39 1.00 -11.41
N ASP A 20 -10.87 1.97 -10.65
CA ASP A 20 -11.38 3.22 -11.22
C ASP A 20 -10.31 3.90 -12.05
N ARG A 21 -9.10 4.00 -11.53
CA ARG A 21 -7.97 4.63 -12.22
C ARG A 21 -7.47 3.81 -13.41
N TYR A 22 -7.41 2.50 -13.27
CA TYR A 22 -7.00 1.58 -14.32
C TYR A 22 -7.88 1.72 -15.56
N PHE A 23 -9.20 1.74 -15.37
CA PHE A 23 -10.13 1.83 -16.50
C PHE A 23 -10.18 3.22 -17.16
N LYS A 24 -9.71 4.25 -16.49
CA LYS A 24 -9.57 5.58 -17.10
C LYS A 24 -8.42 5.64 -18.11
N GLY A 25 -7.42 4.78 -17.99
CA GLY A 25 -6.30 4.67 -18.94
C GLY A 25 -5.37 5.87 -18.97
N ASN A 26 -5.53 6.85 -18.09
CA ASN A 26 -4.70 8.05 -18.05
C ASN A 26 -3.70 7.94 -16.91
N HIS A 27 -2.54 7.36 -17.20
CA HIS A 27 -1.51 7.07 -16.20
C HIS A 27 -0.31 8.00 -16.39
N SER A 28 -0.10 8.90 -15.44
CA SER A 28 1.04 9.81 -15.44
C SER A 28 2.20 9.23 -14.66
N GLU A 29 3.41 9.35 -15.23
CA GLU A 29 4.64 9.11 -14.49
C GLU A 29 4.90 10.29 -13.55
N LEU A 30 5.34 9.97 -12.34
CA LEU A 30 5.78 10.96 -11.36
C LEU A 30 7.30 10.82 -11.20
N ASP A 31 7.84 11.29 -10.11
CA ASP A 31 9.24 11.12 -9.77
C ASP A 31 9.48 9.70 -9.21
N LYS A 32 10.75 9.39 -8.87
CA LYS A 32 11.10 8.12 -8.24
C LYS A 32 10.55 8.04 -6.82
N ASN A 33 10.20 6.83 -6.40
CA ASN A 33 9.75 6.58 -5.04
C ASN A 33 10.92 6.59 -4.03
N ALA A 34 10.64 6.31 -2.76
CA ALA A 34 11.63 6.33 -1.68
C ALA A 34 12.81 5.35 -1.90
N PHE A 35 12.62 4.32 -2.72
CA PHE A 35 13.64 3.30 -3.03
C PHE A 35 14.23 3.45 -4.43
N GLY A 36 13.95 4.54 -5.12
CA GLY A 36 14.55 4.85 -6.42
C GLY A 36 13.83 4.29 -7.64
N ASP A 37 12.68 3.64 -7.47
CA ASP A 37 11.89 3.12 -8.58
C ASP A 37 10.94 4.17 -9.13
N MET A 38 10.57 4.03 -10.42
CA MET A 38 9.62 4.93 -11.06
C MET A 38 8.26 4.88 -10.37
N GLN A 39 7.75 6.05 -9.99
CA GLN A 39 6.45 6.20 -9.36
C GLN A 39 5.41 6.67 -10.37
N TYR A 40 4.23 6.04 -10.34
CA TYR A 40 3.11 6.42 -11.17
C TYR A 40 1.98 7.00 -10.33
N GLU A 41 1.10 7.78 -10.95
CA GLU A 41 -0.05 8.36 -10.26
C GLU A 41 -0.93 7.31 -9.58
N ILE A 42 -1.10 6.16 -10.21
CA ILE A 42 -1.89 5.05 -9.67
C ILE A 42 -1.27 4.48 -8.38
N ASP A 43 0.07 4.45 -8.28
CA ASP A 43 0.79 4.03 -7.06
C ASP A 43 0.47 4.96 -5.90
N VAL A 44 0.51 6.26 -6.15
CA VAL A 44 0.24 7.28 -5.14
C VAL A 44 -1.21 7.23 -4.67
N LEU A 45 -2.15 7.03 -5.58
CA LEU A 45 -3.58 6.91 -5.24
C LEU A 45 -3.84 5.66 -4.40
N ALA A 46 -3.25 4.54 -4.76
CA ALA A 46 -3.36 3.30 -3.99
C ALA A 46 -2.79 3.48 -2.58
N GLU A 47 -1.59 4.08 -2.47
CA GLU A 47 -0.96 4.33 -1.18
C GLU A 47 -1.80 5.26 -0.31
N LYS A 48 -2.30 6.37 -0.85
CA LYS A 48 -3.13 7.30 -0.07
C LYS A 48 -4.35 6.61 0.52
N THR A 49 -5.00 5.76 -0.25
CA THR A 49 -6.17 5.00 0.20
C THR A 49 -5.79 4.07 1.35
N ILE A 50 -4.70 3.31 1.19
CA ILE A 50 -4.24 2.36 2.20
C ILE A 50 -3.80 3.10 3.47
N LEU A 51 -2.98 4.14 3.34
CA LEU A 51 -2.48 4.89 4.50
C LEU A 51 -3.61 5.50 5.32
N LYS A 52 -4.63 6.04 4.67
CA LYS A 52 -5.79 6.62 5.34
C LYS A 52 -6.48 5.58 6.24
N GLU A 53 -6.71 4.39 5.72
CA GLU A 53 -7.39 3.33 6.46
C GLU A 53 -6.51 2.76 7.58
N ILE A 54 -5.22 2.53 7.32
CA ILE A 54 -4.30 2.01 8.32
C ILE A 54 -4.12 3.00 9.48
N LYS A 55 -3.94 4.27 9.19
CA LYS A 55 -3.79 5.29 10.25
C LYS A 55 -5.04 5.42 11.11
N LYS A 56 -6.21 5.21 10.53
CA LYS A 56 -7.48 5.22 11.25
C LYS A 56 -7.66 3.99 12.13
N ASP A 57 -7.38 2.80 11.60
CA ASP A 57 -7.70 1.53 12.24
C ASP A 57 -6.56 0.99 13.12
N ILE A 58 -5.32 1.37 12.84
CA ILE A 58 -4.14 0.98 13.62
C ILE A 58 -3.32 2.23 13.96
N PRO A 59 -3.86 3.13 14.79
CA PRO A 59 -3.15 4.36 15.15
C PRO A 59 -1.86 4.03 15.91
N GLY A 60 -0.81 4.79 15.62
CA GLY A 60 0.50 4.60 16.27
C GLY A 60 1.38 3.53 15.66
N ALA A 61 0.93 2.81 14.64
CA ALA A 61 1.77 1.84 13.95
C ALA A 61 2.88 2.52 13.16
N THR A 62 4.04 1.88 13.09
CA THR A 62 5.08 2.26 12.13
C THR A 62 4.74 1.65 10.79
N ILE A 63 4.68 2.48 9.76
CA ILE A 63 4.31 2.05 8.41
C ILE A 63 5.54 2.09 7.51
N VAL A 64 5.80 1.00 6.82
CA VAL A 64 6.84 0.92 5.79
C VAL A 64 6.14 0.72 4.45
N SER A 65 6.21 1.73 3.60
CA SER A 65 5.58 1.70 2.29
C SER A 65 6.61 1.90 1.19
N GLU A 66 6.44 1.19 0.08
CA GLU A 66 7.34 1.28 -1.06
C GLU A 66 7.45 2.70 -1.60
N GLU A 67 6.35 3.44 -1.66
CA GLU A 67 6.34 4.77 -2.25
C GLU A 67 6.90 5.85 -1.31
N THR A 68 6.46 5.88 -0.06
CA THR A 68 6.80 6.91 0.92
C THR A 68 8.01 6.57 1.77
N GLY A 69 8.34 5.29 1.94
CA GLY A 69 9.36 4.83 2.87
C GLY A 69 8.78 4.60 4.26
N ILE A 70 9.47 5.06 5.30
CA ILE A 70 9.11 4.77 6.69
C ILE A 70 8.34 5.95 7.28
N ILE A 71 7.17 5.66 7.83
CA ILE A 71 6.39 6.61 8.64
C ILE A 71 6.43 6.07 10.08
N GLU A 72 7.22 6.70 10.94
CA GLU A 72 7.42 6.22 12.30
C GLU A 72 6.16 6.39 13.14
N GLY A 73 5.85 5.34 13.91
CA GLY A 73 4.80 5.33 14.91
C GLY A 73 5.36 5.31 16.32
N ASN A 74 4.51 4.99 17.30
CA ASN A 74 4.86 5.03 18.71
C ASN A 74 4.51 3.73 19.45
N ASN A 75 4.20 2.65 18.75
CA ASN A 75 3.96 1.34 19.34
C ASN A 75 4.80 0.26 18.62
N ASN A 76 4.62 -0.99 18.99
CA ASN A 76 5.38 -2.10 18.43
C ASN A 76 4.72 -2.77 17.21
N ILE A 77 3.72 -2.13 16.64
CA ILE A 77 3.04 -2.64 15.44
C ILE A 77 3.71 -2.06 14.21
N PHE A 78 4.04 -2.93 13.27
CA PHE A 78 4.62 -2.55 11.97
C PHE A 78 3.66 -2.97 10.87
N VAL A 79 3.41 -2.07 9.93
CA VAL A 79 2.58 -2.35 8.75
C VAL A 79 3.43 -2.14 7.52
N LEU A 80 3.62 -3.22 6.75
CA LEU A 80 4.40 -3.20 5.52
C LEU A 80 3.43 -3.16 4.34
N ILE A 81 3.65 -2.23 3.44
CA ILE A 81 2.74 -1.97 2.34
C ILE A 81 3.50 -1.94 1.02
N ASP A 82 3.05 -2.74 0.06
CA ASP A 82 3.30 -2.51 -1.36
C ASP A 82 1.95 -2.10 -1.96
N PRO A 83 1.74 -0.80 -2.23
CA PRO A 83 0.44 -0.32 -2.68
C PRO A 83 0.01 -0.89 -4.01
N LEU A 84 0.95 -1.08 -4.92
CA LEU A 84 0.68 -1.62 -6.25
C LEU A 84 1.94 -2.29 -6.82
N ASP A 85 2.03 -3.60 -6.64
CA ASP A 85 3.05 -4.41 -7.30
C ASP A 85 2.65 -4.65 -8.74
N GLY A 86 3.58 -4.41 -9.67
CA GLY A 86 3.31 -4.50 -11.10
C GLY A 86 2.71 -3.20 -11.69
N SER A 87 3.10 -2.03 -11.18
CA SER A 87 2.60 -0.74 -11.66
C SER A 87 2.84 -0.52 -13.15
N LEU A 88 3.95 -1.00 -13.70
CA LEU A 88 4.20 -0.93 -15.14
C LEU A 88 3.16 -1.71 -15.94
N ASN A 89 2.75 -2.89 -15.44
CA ASN A 89 1.67 -3.66 -16.05
C ASN A 89 0.36 -2.85 -16.03
N SER A 90 0.07 -2.20 -14.90
CA SER A 90 -1.13 -1.38 -14.77
C SER A 90 -1.15 -0.24 -15.78
N VAL A 91 -0.06 0.53 -15.92
CA VAL A 91 -0.02 1.65 -16.88
C VAL A 91 -0.06 1.18 -18.33
N ARG A 92 0.38 -0.05 -18.59
CA ARG A 92 0.30 -0.68 -19.92
C ARG A 92 -1.02 -1.40 -20.16
N GLN A 93 -1.98 -1.28 -19.25
CA GLN A 93 -3.28 -1.95 -19.33
C GLN A 93 -3.18 -3.48 -19.35
N ILE A 94 -2.16 -4.03 -18.69
CA ILE A 94 -2.00 -5.46 -18.46
C ILE A 94 -2.52 -5.79 -17.06
N PRO A 95 -3.55 -6.64 -16.89
CA PRO A 95 -4.23 -6.84 -15.61
C PRO A 95 -3.49 -7.80 -14.66
N PHE A 96 -2.17 -7.68 -14.56
CA PHE A 96 -1.33 -8.46 -13.64
C PHE A 96 -0.64 -7.52 -12.66
N PHE A 97 -1.35 -7.14 -11.61
CA PHE A 97 -0.84 -6.32 -10.52
C PHE A 97 -1.58 -6.66 -9.23
N SER A 98 -0.98 -6.32 -8.10
CA SER A 98 -1.54 -6.63 -6.79
C SER A 98 -1.19 -5.56 -5.76
N SER A 99 -1.93 -5.54 -4.65
CA SER A 99 -1.60 -4.78 -3.46
C SER A 99 -1.30 -5.75 -2.32
N THR A 100 -0.31 -5.45 -1.51
CA THR A 100 0.10 -6.32 -0.41
C THR A 100 0.20 -5.53 0.88
N ILE A 101 -0.36 -6.07 1.96
CA ILE A 101 -0.26 -5.52 3.30
C ILE A 101 0.13 -6.64 4.26
N ALA A 102 1.15 -6.42 5.07
CA ALA A 102 1.53 -7.33 6.15
C ALA A 102 1.59 -6.56 7.47
N ILE A 103 1.14 -7.21 8.55
CA ILE A 103 1.18 -6.64 9.90
C ILE A 103 2.07 -7.53 10.77
N ALA A 104 2.98 -6.89 11.51
CA ALA A 104 3.92 -7.57 12.40
C ALA A 104 3.93 -6.91 13.78
N LYS A 105 4.23 -7.70 14.81
CA LYS A 105 4.45 -7.24 16.19
C LYS A 105 5.94 -7.22 16.51
N GLY A 106 6.75 -6.62 15.64
CA GLY A 106 8.19 -6.55 15.77
C GLY A 106 8.86 -6.45 14.42
N GLU A 107 10.17 -6.39 14.39
CA GLU A 107 10.96 -6.12 13.19
C GLU A 107 11.46 -7.39 12.49
N ASN A 108 11.18 -8.58 13.05
CA ASN A 108 11.64 -9.84 12.48
C ASN A 108 10.56 -10.47 11.59
N PHE A 109 10.99 -11.25 10.64
CA PHE A 109 10.08 -11.96 9.74
C PHE A 109 9.11 -12.88 10.51
N SER A 110 9.59 -13.47 11.61
CA SER A 110 8.78 -14.33 12.49
C SER A 110 7.71 -13.57 13.28
N ASP A 111 7.76 -12.23 13.29
CA ASP A 111 6.80 -11.40 14.03
C ASP A 111 5.54 -11.07 13.19
N ILE A 112 5.48 -11.51 11.95
CA ILE A 112 4.34 -11.29 11.07
C ILE A 112 3.14 -12.08 11.59
N ILE A 113 2.01 -11.41 11.73
CA ILE A 113 0.79 -11.99 12.30
C ILE A 113 -0.43 -11.88 11.37
N ALA A 114 -0.32 -11.09 10.33
CA ALA A 114 -1.38 -10.95 9.33
C ALA A 114 -0.84 -10.42 7.99
#